data_b29f839be4b0e7a4dd9e14f579bb955d
#
_entry.id   b29f839be4b0e7a4dd9e14f579bb955d
#
_cell.length_a   1.000
_cell.length_b   1.000
_cell.length_c   1.000
_cell.angle_alpha   90.00
_cell.angle_beta   90.00
_cell.angle_gamma   90.00
#
_symmetry.space_group_name_H-M   'P 1'
#
loop_
_entity.id
_entity.type
_entity.pdbx_description
1 polymer ?
#
loop_
_entity_poly.entity_id
_entity_poly.type
_entity_poly.pdbx_seq_one_letter_code
_entity_poly.pdbx_strand_id
1 'polypeptide(L)'
;MYNKILTKAVALIPLTALLINPVQTMAGSNHTYASANKIVAAKKVKYEKEIEIFPDVKAVKSKGKWAIVKTNGKKITGFIYDDVKVEKLDNAYGTIAIAVKKDGKWGFVNDLGKETVPVQYDEVKEIMFIGVKVKKYGKWGLVTTDGDIIIPVKYDDIEKFDGAVAKVVLDDKKGLVADGKEIVPPKYDDINDIAHAPYQVKLGDKWGFISETGKEITPVKYDAVTAFADGLAGVKLDGKWGYINQRGEEVIAPKYDEIKEFSENRAGVKLEGDWGYIDGSGEEVISPQYDEVGKFDKGLASVSINGRWGLIDKNGELKGKIIYDSIFNTEGMSLIRVDLDGMTGYINREGKVIIPVKYEEVINYNDEAVVVRAGKKWGVYDSTGKMAVPVNYEGIDNLNEYHDDKKGVTTIYVNATLKKKPVFFSVQAKSQKTVKGEYTYGKWSKPKTKAKVKSNRK
;
A
#
# COMPACT_ATOMS: atom_id res chain seq x y z
N MET A 1 -8.35 -1.36 24.96
CA MET A 1 -7.40 -2.28 25.65
C MET A 1 -5.99 -2.26 25.04
N TYR A 2 -5.72 -1.40 24.08
CA TYR A 2 -4.43 -1.20 23.40
C TYR A 2 -3.31 -0.66 24.30
N ASN A 3 -3.62 -0.13 25.48
CA ASN A 3 -2.66 0.61 26.32
C ASN A 3 -1.92 -0.20 27.40
N LYS A 4 -2.06 -1.52 27.47
CA LYS A 4 -1.38 -2.30 28.52
C LYS A 4 -0.16 -3.10 28.09
N ILE A 5 0.06 -3.30 26.81
CA ILE A 5 1.24 -4.03 26.28
C ILE A 5 2.39 -3.10 25.96
N LEU A 6 2.12 -1.82 25.64
CA LEU A 6 3.13 -0.81 25.29
C LEU A 6 3.81 -0.14 26.51
N THR A 7 3.34 -0.37 27.75
CA THR A 7 3.87 0.30 28.95
C THR A 7 5.01 -0.42 29.67
N LYS A 8 5.51 -1.55 29.15
CA LYS A 8 6.67 -2.25 29.75
C LYS A 8 8.00 -2.12 29.00
N ALA A 9 8.08 -1.36 27.93
CA ALA A 9 9.30 -1.25 27.10
C ALA A 9 9.86 0.18 26.97
N VAL A 10 9.52 1.13 27.82
CA VAL A 10 10.17 2.45 27.80
C VAL A 10 10.77 2.73 29.18
N ALA A 11 11.97 2.20 29.43
CA ALA A 11 12.87 2.73 30.45
C ALA A 11 13.70 3.83 29.77
N LEU A 12 13.39 5.08 30.12
CA LEU A 12 14.14 6.29 29.76
C LEU A 12 15.57 6.20 30.27
N ILE A 13 16.55 6.26 29.35
CA ILE A 13 17.94 6.60 29.67
C ILE A 13 18.10 8.10 29.37
N PRO A 14 18.56 8.91 30.34
CA PRO A 14 18.74 10.34 30.11
C PRO A 14 19.99 10.62 29.23
N LEU A 15 19.78 11.45 28.22
CA LEU A 15 20.83 12.00 27.35
C LEU A 15 21.62 13.01 28.17
N THR A 16 22.85 12.67 28.62
CA THR A 16 23.80 13.64 29.09
C THR A 16 24.65 14.18 27.95
N ALA A 17 24.51 15.47 27.69
CA ALA A 17 25.28 16.22 26.71
C ALA A 17 26.76 16.20 27.05
N LEU A 18 27.61 15.76 26.11
CA LEU A 18 29.07 15.94 26.17
C LEU A 18 29.42 17.23 25.42
N LEU A 19 29.82 18.25 26.24
CA LEU A 19 30.43 19.47 25.74
C LEU A 19 31.85 19.19 25.21
N ILE A 20 32.10 19.58 23.99
CA ILE A 20 33.41 19.57 23.37
C ILE A 20 34.09 20.91 23.76
N ASN A 21 35.19 20.87 24.49
CA ASN A 21 36.07 22.01 24.70
C ASN A 21 37.27 21.99 23.74
N PRO A 22 37.77 23.15 23.31
CA PRO A 22 38.76 23.24 22.24
C PRO A 22 40.19 22.99 22.72
N VAL A 23 40.96 22.46 21.79
CA VAL A 23 42.38 22.18 21.92
C VAL A 23 43.21 23.44 22.15
N GLN A 24 43.95 23.49 23.28
CA GLN A 24 45.09 24.38 23.44
C GLN A 24 46.40 23.66 23.03
N THR A 25 47.06 24.26 22.08
CA THR A 25 48.42 23.90 21.69
C THR A 25 49.42 24.33 22.75
N MET A 26 50.24 23.39 23.23
CA MET A 26 51.53 23.71 23.85
C MET A 26 52.63 22.83 23.29
N ALA A 27 53.66 23.50 22.82
CA ALA A 27 54.90 22.93 22.30
C ALA A 27 55.86 22.46 23.39
N GLY A 28 56.56 21.40 23.15
CA GLY A 28 57.93 21.18 23.66
C GLY A 28 58.09 20.11 24.73
N SER A 29 58.55 18.93 24.35
CA SER A 29 59.88 18.39 24.75
C SER A 29 59.99 16.92 24.33
N ASN A 30 61.10 16.61 23.68
CA ASN A 30 61.53 15.28 23.25
C ASN A 30 61.73 14.36 24.44
N HIS A 31 61.01 13.24 24.48
CA HIS A 31 61.46 12.00 25.11
C HIS A 31 60.99 10.81 24.30
N THR A 32 61.95 10.19 23.63
CA THR A 32 61.85 8.89 22.95
C THR A 32 61.57 7.81 23.97
N TYR A 33 60.34 7.27 23.94
CA TYR A 33 60.06 5.94 24.43
C TYR A 33 59.64 5.06 23.24
N ALA A 34 60.61 4.28 22.76
CA ALA A 34 60.32 3.18 21.88
C ALA A 34 59.60 2.08 22.64
N SER A 35 58.29 2.11 22.61
CA SER A 35 57.46 0.98 22.99
C SER A 35 57.08 0.24 21.71
N ALA A 36 57.81 -0.81 21.40
CA ALA A 36 57.48 -1.77 20.35
C ALA A 36 56.22 -2.52 20.73
N ASN A 37 55.03 -1.93 20.48
CA ASN A 37 53.82 -2.70 20.43
C ASN A 37 53.90 -3.62 19.22
N LYS A 38 54.33 -4.87 19.43
CA LYS A 38 54.03 -5.97 18.52
C LYS A 38 52.55 -6.07 18.35
N ILE A 39 52.01 -5.45 17.31
CA ILE A 39 50.69 -5.79 16.77
C ILE A 39 50.83 -7.22 16.27
N VAL A 40 50.51 -8.18 17.12
CA VAL A 40 50.30 -9.57 16.70
C VAL A 40 49.08 -9.51 15.80
N ALA A 41 49.30 -9.50 14.49
CA ALA A 41 48.26 -9.65 13.50
C ALA A 41 47.51 -10.92 13.85
N ALA A 42 46.25 -10.79 14.35
CA ALA A 42 45.44 -11.91 14.66
C ALA A 42 45.34 -12.78 13.39
N LYS A 43 45.80 -14.02 13.44
CA LYS A 43 45.72 -14.98 12.35
C LYS A 43 44.23 -15.01 11.93
N LYS A 44 43.96 -14.53 10.71
CA LYS A 44 42.59 -14.55 10.15
C LYS A 44 42.13 -16.02 10.13
N VAL A 45 41.25 -16.37 11.04
CA VAL A 45 40.68 -17.74 11.11
C VAL A 45 39.86 -17.92 9.84
N LYS A 46 40.21 -18.92 9.02
CA LYS A 46 39.47 -19.27 7.81
C LYS A 46 38.34 -20.20 8.20
N TYR A 47 37.11 -19.74 8.05
CA TYR A 47 35.92 -20.55 8.26
C TYR A 47 35.45 -21.18 6.94
N GLU A 48 34.72 -22.30 7.02
CA GLU A 48 34.13 -22.97 5.85
C GLU A 48 33.01 -22.13 5.23
N LYS A 49 32.22 -21.42 6.07
CA LYS A 49 31.14 -20.53 5.68
C LYS A 49 30.96 -19.43 6.73
N GLU A 50 30.56 -18.26 6.28
CA GLU A 50 30.26 -17.10 7.13
C GLU A 50 28.94 -16.50 6.67
N ILE A 51 28.10 -16.03 7.64
CA ILE A 51 26.86 -15.31 7.43
C ILE A 51 26.90 -14.08 8.34
N GLU A 52 26.86 -12.90 7.78
CA GLU A 52 26.76 -11.65 8.56
C GLU A 52 25.35 -11.52 9.14
N ILE A 53 25.29 -11.22 10.45
CA ILE A 53 24.03 -11.06 11.20
C ILE A 53 23.82 -9.59 11.55
N PHE A 54 24.82 -9.00 12.27
CA PHE A 54 24.88 -7.61 12.65
C PHE A 54 26.23 -7.03 12.24
N PRO A 55 26.46 -5.73 12.27
CA PRO A 55 27.75 -5.13 11.95
C PRO A 55 28.91 -5.72 12.75
N ASP A 56 28.68 -6.22 13.96
CA ASP A 56 29.70 -6.77 14.85
C ASP A 56 29.51 -8.27 15.19
N VAL A 57 28.49 -8.94 14.62
CA VAL A 57 28.17 -10.37 14.89
C VAL A 57 27.96 -11.14 13.60
N LYS A 58 28.52 -12.33 13.51
CA LYS A 58 28.35 -13.25 12.39
C LYS A 58 28.22 -14.69 12.85
N ALA A 59 27.54 -15.52 12.05
CA ALA A 59 27.56 -16.96 12.17
C ALA A 59 28.72 -17.51 11.31
N VAL A 60 29.48 -18.45 11.86
CA VAL A 60 30.62 -19.06 11.18
C VAL A 60 30.59 -20.57 11.30
N LYS A 61 30.97 -21.27 10.21
CA LYS A 61 31.02 -22.73 10.16
C LYS A 61 32.47 -23.24 10.21
N SER A 62 32.72 -24.24 11.03
CA SER A 62 34.01 -24.94 11.10
C SER A 62 33.79 -26.39 11.51
N LYS A 63 34.44 -27.33 10.83
CA LYS A 63 34.33 -28.78 11.03
C LYS A 63 32.85 -29.23 11.02
N GLY A 64 32.06 -28.70 10.08
CA GLY A 64 30.64 -29.02 9.89
C GLY A 64 29.69 -28.43 10.91
N LYS A 65 30.15 -27.75 11.97
CA LYS A 65 29.32 -27.12 12.99
C LYS A 65 29.40 -25.58 12.91
N TRP A 66 28.32 -24.92 13.29
CA TRP A 66 28.19 -23.47 13.35
C TRP A 66 28.39 -22.92 14.76
N ALA A 67 28.90 -21.72 14.82
CA ALA A 67 29.00 -20.90 16.03
C ALA A 67 28.62 -19.45 15.71
N ILE A 68 28.16 -18.70 16.71
CA ILE A 68 27.99 -17.25 16.65
C ILE A 68 29.26 -16.61 17.21
N VAL A 69 29.83 -15.65 16.47
CA VAL A 69 31.08 -14.97 16.83
C VAL A 69 30.97 -13.47 16.57
N LYS A 70 31.76 -12.66 17.28
CA LYS A 70 31.97 -11.26 16.90
C LYS A 70 32.84 -11.17 15.65
N THR A 71 32.72 -10.07 14.89
CA THR A 71 33.52 -9.84 13.68
C THR A 71 35.04 -9.82 13.97
N ASN A 72 35.44 -9.48 15.19
CA ASN A 72 36.85 -9.56 15.65
C ASN A 72 37.30 -11.00 15.99
N GLY A 73 36.45 -12.02 15.79
CA GLY A 73 36.73 -13.43 16.03
C GLY A 73 36.48 -13.92 17.46
N LYS A 74 36.03 -13.06 18.39
CA LYS A 74 35.67 -13.48 19.74
C LYS A 74 34.41 -14.36 19.67
N LYS A 75 34.49 -15.58 20.21
CA LYS A 75 33.37 -16.51 20.26
C LYS A 75 32.30 -16.02 21.21
N ILE A 76 31.06 -16.03 20.75
CA ILE A 76 29.84 -15.82 21.53
C ILE A 76 29.28 -17.18 21.95
N THR A 77 29.21 -18.14 20.99
CA THR A 77 28.85 -19.56 21.29
C THR A 77 29.97 -20.53 20.89
N GLY A 78 29.89 -21.77 21.35
CA GLY A 78 30.71 -22.84 20.82
C GLY A 78 30.26 -23.27 19.40
N PHE A 79 31.10 -24.08 18.73
CA PHE A 79 30.72 -24.76 17.48
C PHE A 79 29.84 -25.96 17.78
N ILE A 80 28.58 -25.72 18.11
CA ILE A 80 27.63 -26.71 18.62
C ILE A 80 26.39 -26.88 17.73
N TYR A 81 26.14 -25.95 16.83
CA TYR A 81 24.93 -25.99 16.01
C TYR A 81 25.16 -26.72 14.70
N ASP A 82 24.15 -27.48 14.27
CA ASP A 82 24.12 -28.18 12.98
C ASP A 82 23.86 -27.24 11.82
N ASP A 83 22.99 -26.25 12.06
CA ASP A 83 22.62 -25.23 11.08
C ASP A 83 22.26 -23.91 11.76
N VAL A 84 22.31 -22.81 10.98
CA VAL A 84 21.92 -21.45 11.38
C VAL A 84 21.17 -20.81 10.25
N LYS A 85 20.03 -20.23 10.56
CA LYS A 85 19.26 -19.33 9.68
C LYS A 85 19.19 -17.95 10.30
N VAL A 86 19.38 -16.94 9.49
CA VAL A 86 19.28 -15.54 9.90
C VAL A 86 18.13 -14.92 9.14
N GLU A 87 17.08 -14.64 9.86
CA GLU A 87 15.88 -14.00 9.31
C GLU A 87 15.81 -12.55 9.82
N LYS A 88 15.73 -11.61 8.89
CA LYS A 88 15.49 -10.21 9.24
C LYS A 88 13.99 -10.01 9.39
N LEU A 89 13.57 -9.61 10.57
CA LEU A 89 12.21 -9.16 10.79
C LEU A 89 12.04 -7.81 10.09
N ASP A 90 11.14 -7.80 9.12
CA ASP A 90 10.79 -6.57 8.38
C ASP A 90 9.82 -5.72 9.22
N ASN A 91 10.25 -5.40 10.44
CA ASN A 91 9.52 -4.53 11.34
C ASN A 91 10.28 -3.23 11.57
N ALA A 92 9.57 -2.19 12.02
CA ALA A 92 10.13 -0.86 12.29
C ALA A 92 11.28 -0.85 13.33
N TYR A 93 11.53 -1.97 14.01
CA TYR A 93 12.53 -2.12 15.06
C TYR A 93 13.79 -2.87 14.59
N GLY A 94 13.82 -3.37 13.35
CA GLY A 94 15.00 -4.08 12.80
C GLY A 94 15.42 -5.32 13.61
N THR A 95 14.49 -5.97 14.30
CA THR A 95 14.76 -7.16 15.12
C THR A 95 15.25 -8.30 14.21
N ILE A 96 16.34 -8.95 14.58
CA ILE A 96 16.89 -10.09 13.84
C ILE A 96 16.71 -11.34 14.68
N ALA A 97 16.09 -12.35 14.08
CA ALA A 97 15.98 -13.68 14.67
C ALA A 97 17.13 -14.57 14.18
N ILE A 98 17.92 -15.11 15.11
CA ILE A 98 18.97 -16.07 14.82
C ILE A 98 18.42 -17.46 15.17
N ALA A 99 17.88 -18.15 14.17
CA ALA A 99 17.44 -19.52 14.33
C ALA A 99 18.67 -20.45 14.31
N VAL A 100 18.80 -21.31 15.32
CA VAL A 100 19.87 -22.30 15.46
C VAL A 100 19.31 -23.70 15.51
N LYS A 101 19.97 -24.64 14.82
CA LYS A 101 19.60 -26.04 14.84
C LYS A 101 20.64 -26.84 15.65
N LYS A 102 20.18 -27.67 16.56
CA LYS A 102 21.04 -28.59 17.34
C LYS A 102 20.31 -29.89 17.53
N ASP A 103 21.01 -30.99 17.29
CA ASP A 103 20.47 -32.37 17.42
C ASP A 103 19.15 -32.55 16.66
N GLY A 104 19.09 -31.96 15.45
CA GLY A 104 17.93 -32.04 14.57
C GLY A 104 16.77 -31.07 14.90
N LYS A 105 16.81 -30.34 16.01
CA LYS A 105 15.77 -29.39 16.45
C LYS A 105 16.21 -27.95 16.32
N TRP A 106 15.25 -27.07 16.09
CA TRP A 106 15.42 -25.63 15.98
C TRP A 106 15.03 -24.90 17.25
N GLY A 107 15.71 -23.81 17.53
CA GLY A 107 15.40 -22.81 18.54
C GLY A 107 15.97 -21.47 18.13
N PHE A 108 15.99 -20.48 19.03
CA PHE A 108 16.51 -19.14 18.72
C PHE A 108 17.52 -18.69 19.79
N VAL A 109 18.50 -17.94 19.35
CA VAL A 109 19.46 -17.25 20.23
C VAL A 109 19.50 -15.77 19.89
N ASN A 110 19.81 -14.92 20.88
CA ASN A 110 20.07 -13.51 20.64
C ASN A 110 21.54 -13.26 20.22
N ASP A 111 21.89 -11.99 20.00
CA ASP A 111 23.24 -11.52 19.63
C ASP A 111 24.31 -11.78 20.71
N LEU A 112 23.90 -12.06 21.92
CA LEU A 112 24.77 -12.50 23.03
C LEU A 112 24.93 -14.02 23.13
N GLY A 113 24.28 -14.78 22.25
CA GLY A 113 24.29 -16.23 22.23
C GLY A 113 23.44 -16.88 23.32
N LYS A 114 22.59 -16.09 24.00
CA LYS A 114 21.64 -16.62 24.98
C LYS A 114 20.46 -17.23 24.21
N GLU A 115 20.11 -18.45 24.57
CA GLU A 115 18.91 -19.12 24.07
C GLU A 115 17.66 -18.34 24.55
N THR A 116 16.94 -17.78 23.60
CA THR A 116 15.68 -17.05 23.84
C THR A 116 14.48 -17.97 23.63
N VAL A 117 14.56 -18.85 22.65
CA VAL A 117 13.57 -19.90 22.41
C VAL A 117 14.26 -21.27 22.49
N PRO A 118 13.80 -22.19 23.35
CA PRO A 118 14.41 -23.50 23.52
C PRO A 118 14.54 -24.26 22.20
N VAL A 119 15.67 -24.97 22.02
CA VAL A 119 15.92 -25.85 20.86
C VAL A 119 15.05 -27.09 20.95
N GLN A 120 13.81 -27.03 20.45
CA GLN A 120 12.81 -28.09 20.58
C GLN A 120 11.89 -28.29 19.38
N TYR A 121 11.95 -27.37 18.38
CA TYR A 121 11.05 -27.37 17.25
C TYR A 121 11.60 -28.18 16.08
N ASP A 122 10.71 -28.88 15.36
CA ASP A 122 11.05 -29.73 14.21
C ASP A 122 11.42 -28.84 13.00
N GLU A 123 10.70 -27.70 12.88
CA GLU A 123 10.84 -26.78 11.76
C GLU A 123 10.60 -25.35 12.22
N VAL A 124 11.26 -24.39 11.57
CA VAL A 124 10.99 -22.94 11.67
C VAL A 124 10.81 -22.40 10.27
N LYS A 125 9.78 -21.61 10.08
CA LYS A 125 9.43 -20.95 8.81
C LYS A 125 9.05 -19.52 9.10
N GLU A 126 8.98 -18.77 8.05
CA GLU A 126 8.41 -17.43 7.90
C GLU A 126 8.23 -16.62 9.17
N ILE A 127 8.67 -15.41 9.11
CA ILE A 127 8.37 -14.41 10.10
C ILE A 127 7.04 -13.78 9.75
N MET A 128 6.09 -13.85 10.68
CA MET A 128 4.79 -13.24 10.55
C MET A 128 4.71 -12.07 11.53
N PHE A 129 4.79 -10.85 11.04
CA PHE A 129 4.71 -9.61 11.81
C PHE A 129 5.75 -9.54 12.96
N ILE A 130 5.45 -10.04 14.16
CA ILE A 130 6.33 -10.02 15.35
C ILE A 130 6.76 -11.40 15.79
N GLY A 131 6.34 -12.47 15.13
CA GLY A 131 6.57 -13.84 15.53
C GLY A 131 7.16 -14.71 14.43
N VAL A 132 7.69 -15.84 14.84
CA VAL A 132 8.25 -16.86 13.97
C VAL A 132 7.36 -18.10 14.02
N LYS A 133 6.99 -18.61 12.85
CA LYS A 133 6.19 -19.82 12.71
C LYS A 133 7.07 -21.03 13.04
N VAL A 134 6.66 -21.78 14.07
CA VAL A 134 7.39 -22.95 14.59
C VAL A 134 6.53 -24.19 14.51
N LYS A 135 7.15 -25.34 14.20
CA LYS A 135 6.48 -26.64 14.13
C LYS A 135 7.00 -27.59 15.19
N LYS A 136 6.10 -28.26 15.86
CA LYS A 136 6.44 -29.32 16.81
C LYS A 136 5.39 -30.44 16.75
N TYR A 137 5.85 -31.69 16.67
CA TYR A 137 4.97 -32.85 16.54
C TYR A 137 3.97 -32.74 15.38
N GLY A 138 4.41 -32.18 14.24
CA GLY A 138 3.58 -32.03 13.06
C GLY A 138 2.63 -30.81 13.08
N LYS A 139 2.52 -30.09 14.20
CA LYS A 139 1.61 -28.94 14.35
C LYS A 139 2.39 -27.62 14.41
N TRP A 140 1.77 -26.56 13.87
CA TRP A 140 2.31 -25.21 13.82
C TRP A 140 1.79 -24.32 14.96
N GLY A 141 2.62 -23.39 15.35
CA GLY A 141 2.32 -22.28 16.24
C GLY A 141 3.15 -21.06 15.86
N LEU A 142 3.00 -19.96 16.59
CA LEU A 142 3.76 -18.73 16.42
C LEU A 142 4.35 -18.31 17.76
N VAL A 143 5.64 -18.02 17.78
CA VAL A 143 6.36 -17.56 18.97
C VAL A 143 7.11 -16.27 18.67
N THR A 144 7.29 -15.41 19.66
CA THR A 144 8.20 -14.25 19.54
C THR A 144 9.65 -14.71 19.52
N THR A 145 10.57 -13.85 19.15
CA THR A 145 12.02 -14.10 19.25
C THR A 145 12.48 -14.24 20.69
N ASP A 146 11.71 -13.77 21.66
CA ASP A 146 11.99 -13.85 23.10
C ASP A 146 11.38 -15.10 23.76
N GLY A 147 10.59 -15.88 23.00
CA GLY A 147 10.02 -17.15 23.43
C GLY A 147 8.58 -17.08 23.92
N ASP A 148 7.93 -15.93 23.86
CA ASP A 148 6.52 -15.83 24.20
C ASP A 148 5.66 -16.49 23.11
N ILE A 149 4.67 -17.25 23.54
CA ILE A 149 3.76 -17.95 22.63
C ILE A 149 2.67 -16.95 22.20
N ILE A 150 2.69 -16.59 20.90
CA ILE A 150 1.63 -15.77 20.28
C ILE A 150 0.45 -16.66 19.88
N ILE A 151 0.74 -17.83 19.27
CA ILE A 151 -0.27 -18.80 18.87
C ILE A 151 0.20 -20.18 19.34
N PRO A 152 -0.61 -20.91 20.10
CA PRO A 152 -0.25 -22.25 20.57
C PRO A 152 0.13 -23.21 19.43
N VAL A 153 1.12 -24.08 19.69
CA VAL A 153 1.59 -25.07 18.70
C VAL A 153 0.63 -26.25 18.68
N LYS A 154 -0.49 -26.13 17.95
CA LYS A 154 -1.51 -27.19 17.85
C LYS A 154 -2.25 -27.22 16.52
N TYR A 155 -1.98 -26.27 15.61
CA TYR A 155 -2.69 -26.12 14.34
C TYR A 155 -1.96 -26.84 13.21
N ASP A 156 -2.71 -27.28 12.20
CA ASP A 156 -2.15 -27.85 10.97
C ASP A 156 -1.48 -26.79 10.12
N ASP A 157 -2.02 -25.55 10.17
CA ASP A 157 -1.39 -24.39 9.55
C ASP A 157 -1.83 -23.07 10.21
N ILE A 158 -1.07 -22.00 9.94
CA ILE A 158 -1.40 -20.61 10.21
C ILE A 158 -1.31 -19.90 8.87
N GLU A 159 -2.47 -19.56 8.27
CA GLU A 159 -2.53 -19.02 6.92
C GLU A 159 -2.22 -17.53 6.86
N LYS A 160 -2.68 -16.77 7.86
CA LYS A 160 -2.53 -15.30 7.89
C LYS A 160 -2.47 -14.82 9.34
N PHE A 161 -1.68 -13.78 9.57
CA PHE A 161 -1.61 -13.04 10.83
C PHE A 161 -1.39 -11.56 10.50
N ASP A 162 -2.28 -10.69 10.94
CA ASP A 162 -2.21 -9.23 10.68
C ASP A 162 -1.59 -8.43 11.84
N GLY A 163 -1.09 -9.13 12.84
CA GLY A 163 -0.52 -8.55 14.07
C GLY A 163 -1.48 -8.56 15.27
N ALA A 164 -2.77 -8.75 15.04
CA ALA A 164 -3.80 -8.84 16.08
C ALA A 164 -4.55 -10.17 16.02
N VAL A 165 -4.99 -10.59 14.84
CA VAL A 165 -5.77 -11.80 14.59
C VAL A 165 -5.04 -12.73 13.64
N ALA A 166 -5.04 -14.03 13.96
CA ALA A 166 -4.48 -15.07 13.10
C ALA A 166 -5.60 -15.97 12.57
N LYS A 167 -5.56 -16.28 11.28
CA LYS A 167 -6.36 -17.35 10.68
C LYS A 167 -5.60 -18.66 10.78
N VAL A 168 -6.16 -19.61 11.49
CA VAL A 168 -5.57 -20.92 11.79
C VAL A 168 -6.38 -22.04 11.16
N VAL A 169 -5.71 -23.14 10.84
CA VAL A 169 -6.31 -24.35 10.27
C VAL A 169 -6.11 -25.51 11.24
N LEU A 170 -7.16 -26.27 11.50
CA LEU A 170 -7.13 -27.52 12.23
C LEU A 170 -8.19 -28.46 11.64
N ASP A 171 -7.77 -29.66 11.26
CA ASP A 171 -8.63 -30.69 10.65
C ASP A 171 -9.42 -30.14 9.44
N ASP A 172 -8.72 -29.42 8.53
CA ASP A 172 -9.24 -28.75 7.34
C ASP A 172 -10.30 -27.66 7.61
N LYS A 173 -10.49 -27.30 8.88
CA LYS A 173 -11.38 -26.20 9.27
C LYS A 173 -10.59 -24.98 9.71
N LYS A 174 -11.15 -23.83 9.44
CA LYS A 174 -10.55 -22.53 9.76
C LYS A 174 -11.18 -21.94 11.03
N GLY A 175 -10.31 -21.32 11.81
CA GLY A 175 -10.66 -20.61 13.03
C GLY A 175 -9.83 -19.32 13.15
N LEU A 176 -10.10 -18.54 14.19
CA LEU A 176 -9.38 -17.31 14.50
C LEU A 176 -8.80 -17.34 15.91
N VAL A 177 -7.57 -16.87 16.03
CA VAL A 177 -6.85 -16.72 17.31
C VAL A 177 -6.46 -15.25 17.45
N ALA A 178 -6.76 -14.66 18.61
CA ALA A 178 -6.29 -13.34 19.01
C ALA A 178 -5.74 -13.39 20.42
N ASP A 179 -4.62 -12.72 20.69
CA ASP A 179 -3.94 -12.71 21.98
C ASP A 179 -3.71 -14.13 22.56
N GLY A 180 -3.33 -15.09 21.70
CA GLY A 180 -3.11 -16.49 22.07
C GLY A 180 -4.37 -17.29 22.41
N LYS A 181 -5.55 -16.72 22.27
CA LYS A 181 -6.83 -17.37 22.56
C LYS A 181 -7.65 -17.59 21.30
N GLU A 182 -8.29 -18.73 21.21
CA GLU A 182 -9.29 -18.96 20.18
C GLU A 182 -10.49 -18.03 20.41
N ILE A 183 -10.69 -17.07 19.48
CA ILE A 183 -11.91 -16.27 19.41
C ILE A 183 -12.96 -16.94 18.53
N VAL A 184 -12.49 -17.74 17.56
CA VAL A 184 -13.34 -18.59 16.71
C VAL A 184 -12.69 -19.99 16.68
N PRO A 185 -13.31 -21.03 17.24
CA PRO A 185 -12.84 -22.40 17.08
C PRO A 185 -12.78 -22.80 15.60
N PRO A 186 -11.82 -23.62 15.17
CA PRO A 186 -11.78 -24.17 13.82
C PRO A 186 -13.05 -24.97 13.50
N LYS A 187 -13.97 -24.37 12.76
CA LYS A 187 -15.25 -25.02 12.37
C LYS A 187 -15.73 -24.62 10.97
N TYR A 188 -15.22 -23.52 10.43
CA TYR A 188 -15.62 -22.99 9.14
C TYR A 188 -14.75 -23.55 8.01
N ASP A 189 -15.33 -23.64 6.81
CA ASP A 189 -14.60 -24.04 5.61
C ASP A 189 -13.74 -22.87 5.09
N ASP A 190 -14.23 -21.64 5.29
CA ASP A 190 -13.44 -20.44 5.03
C ASP A 190 -13.82 -19.27 5.95
N ILE A 191 -12.86 -18.36 6.13
CA ILE A 191 -13.02 -17.08 6.81
C ILE A 191 -12.32 -16.03 5.97
N ASN A 192 -13.07 -15.07 5.43
CA ASN A 192 -12.53 -14.00 4.60
C ASN A 192 -12.29 -12.74 5.43
N ASP A 193 -11.39 -11.91 4.93
CA ASP A 193 -11.07 -10.56 5.42
C ASP A 193 -10.93 -10.45 6.95
N ILE A 194 -9.84 -11.03 7.47
CA ILE A 194 -9.56 -10.98 8.91
C ILE A 194 -9.02 -9.61 9.38
N ALA A 195 -8.76 -8.66 8.47
CA ALA A 195 -8.27 -7.32 8.83
C ALA A 195 -9.37 -6.43 9.42
N HIS A 196 -10.63 -6.67 9.05
CA HIS A 196 -11.77 -5.85 9.44
C HIS A 196 -12.98 -6.71 9.78
N ALA A 197 -13.45 -6.63 11.02
CA ALA A 197 -14.74 -7.24 11.41
C ALA A 197 -15.91 -6.34 10.93
N PRO A 198 -17.07 -6.92 10.65
CA PRO A 198 -17.47 -8.33 10.78
C PRO A 198 -16.80 -9.25 9.77
N TYR A 199 -16.37 -10.43 10.23
CA TYR A 199 -15.72 -11.43 9.37
C TYR A 199 -16.76 -12.25 8.62
N GLN A 200 -16.52 -12.50 7.34
CA GLN A 200 -17.32 -13.39 6.51
C GLN A 200 -16.89 -14.83 6.78
N VAL A 201 -17.84 -15.70 7.08
CA VAL A 201 -17.58 -17.13 7.33
C VAL A 201 -18.37 -18.00 6.39
N LYS A 202 -17.76 -19.10 5.95
CA LYS A 202 -18.37 -20.09 5.05
C LYS A 202 -18.48 -21.44 5.74
N LEU A 203 -19.62 -22.10 5.57
CA LEU A 203 -19.83 -23.49 5.99
C LEU A 203 -20.68 -24.20 4.93
N GLY A 204 -20.12 -25.24 4.31
CA GLY A 204 -20.67 -25.80 3.08
C GLY A 204 -20.68 -24.75 1.97
N ASP A 205 -21.81 -24.60 1.30
CA ASP A 205 -21.98 -23.63 0.22
C ASP A 205 -22.58 -22.29 0.70
N LYS A 206 -22.75 -22.12 2.02
CA LYS A 206 -23.41 -20.94 2.57
C LYS A 206 -22.45 -20.03 3.32
N TRP A 207 -22.79 -18.77 3.34
CA TRP A 207 -22.06 -17.69 4.00
C TRP A 207 -22.85 -17.08 5.16
N GLY A 208 -22.14 -16.51 6.10
CA GLY A 208 -22.67 -15.72 7.21
C GLY A 208 -21.63 -14.73 7.71
N PHE A 209 -21.93 -14.05 8.80
CA PHE A 209 -21.04 -13.07 9.43
C PHE A 209 -20.87 -13.33 10.92
N ILE A 210 -19.67 -13.10 11.40
CA ILE A 210 -19.33 -13.13 12.83
C ILE A 210 -18.64 -11.82 13.24
N SER A 211 -18.77 -11.47 14.52
CA SER A 211 -18.11 -10.29 15.10
C SER A 211 -16.60 -10.54 15.31
N GLU A 212 -15.88 -9.49 15.68
CA GLU A 212 -14.47 -9.57 16.11
C GLU A 212 -14.22 -10.54 17.29
N THR A 213 -15.23 -10.80 18.11
CA THR A 213 -15.18 -11.76 19.22
C THR A 213 -15.62 -13.16 18.84
N GLY A 214 -15.91 -13.42 17.57
CA GLY A 214 -16.38 -14.72 17.07
C GLY A 214 -17.87 -15.00 17.30
N LYS A 215 -18.64 -14.02 17.82
CA LYS A 215 -20.08 -14.18 17.98
C LYS A 215 -20.77 -14.10 16.62
N GLU A 216 -21.68 -15.02 16.34
CA GLU A 216 -22.53 -14.99 15.16
C GLU A 216 -23.34 -13.67 15.12
N ILE A 217 -23.20 -12.93 14.01
CA ILE A 217 -24.01 -11.75 13.66
C ILE A 217 -25.19 -12.21 12.82
N THR A 218 -24.93 -13.08 11.83
CA THR A 218 -25.98 -13.73 11.04
C THR A 218 -25.77 -15.23 11.02
N PRO A 219 -26.85 -16.02 10.89
CA PRO A 219 -26.71 -17.43 10.55
C PRO A 219 -25.96 -17.62 9.24
N VAL A 220 -25.26 -18.76 9.09
CA VAL A 220 -24.63 -19.17 7.83
C VAL A 220 -25.70 -19.72 6.90
N LYS A 221 -26.38 -18.83 6.16
CA LYS A 221 -27.55 -19.19 5.31
C LYS A 221 -27.52 -18.61 3.91
N TYR A 222 -26.68 -17.61 3.66
CA TYR A 222 -26.68 -16.87 2.40
C TYR A 222 -25.89 -17.60 1.31
N ASP A 223 -26.35 -17.50 0.06
CA ASP A 223 -25.69 -18.04 -1.14
C ASP A 223 -24.38 -17.30 -1.44
N ALA A 224 -24.38 -15.98 -1.19
CA ALA A 224 -23.22 -15.11 -1.35
C ALA A 224 -23.36 -13.89 -0.44
N VAL A 225 -22.23 -13.25 -0.13
CA VAL A 225 -22.15 -12.02 0.64
C VAL A 225 -21.09 -11.08 0.06
N THR A 226 -21.24 -9.76 0.28
CA THR A 226 -20.19 -8.76 -0.01
C THR A 226 -19.51 -8.29 1.28
N ALA A 227 -18.41 -7.56 1.17
CA ALA A 227 -17.86 -6.82 2.30
C ALA A 227 -18.83 -5.71 2.75
N PHE A 228 -18.64 -5.22 3.98
CA PHE A 228 -19.34 -4.04 4.46
C PHE A 228 -18.79 -2.77 3.80
N ALA A 229 -19.67 -1.97 3.23
CA ALA A 229 -19.39 -0.65 2.70
C ALA A 229 -20.49 0.31 3.17
N ASP A 230 -20.11 1.50 3.63
CA ASP A 230 -21.03 2.47 4.26
C ASP A 230 -21.94 1.86 5.35
N GLY A 231 -21.42 0.84 6.07
CA GLY A 231 -22.15 0.16 7.16
C GLY A 231 -23.13 -0.93 6.73
N LEU A 232 -23.25 -1.23 5.44
CA LEU A 232 -24.13 -2.24 4.86
C LEU A 232 -23.33 -3.29 4.08
N ALA A 233 -23.76 -4.56 4.15
CA ALA A 233 -23.23 -5.66 3.35
C ALA A 233 -24.35 -6.27 2.52
N GLY A 234 -24.04 -6.56 1.26
CA GLY A 234 -24.94 -7.33 0.39
C GLY A 234 -25.03 -8.78 0.83
N VAL A 235 -26.22 -9.32 0.83
CA VAL A 235 -26.48 -10.74 1.09
C VAL A 235 -27.39 -11.31 0.00
N LYS A 236 -27.03 -12.49 -0.51
CA LYS A 236 -27.84 -13.21 -1.50
C LYS A 236 -28.57 -14.35 -0.83
N LEU A 237 -29.88 -14.40 -1.01
CA LEU A 237 -30.71 -15.49 -0.51
C LEU A 237 -31.68 -15.90 -1.60
N ASP A 238 -31.76 -17.20 -1.87
CA ASP A 238 -32.65 -17.77 -2.91
C ASP A 238 -32.50 -17.07 -4.28
N GLY A 239 -31.23 -16.75 -4.64
CA GLY A 239 -30.89 -16.14 -5.91
C GLY A 239 -31.08 -14.63 -5.99
N LYS A 240 -31.64 -13.97 -4.98
CA LYS A 240 -31.86 -12.52 -4.93
C LYS A 240 -30.99 -11.84 -3.90
N TRP A 241 -30.58 -10.60 -4.19
CA TRP A 241 -29.76 -9.78 -3.33
C TRP A 241 -30.59 -8.81 -2.48
N GLY A 242 -30.17 -8.63 -1.24
CA GLY A 242 -30.61 -7.60 -0.30
C GLY A 242 -29.43 -7.07 0.50
N TYR A 243 -29.67 -6.35 1.57
CA TYR A 243 -28.62 -5.80 2.42
C TYR A 243 -28.93 -5.96 3.90
N ILE A 244 -27.88 -6.18 4.69
CA ILE A 244 -27.89 -6.19 6.14
C ILE A 244 -27.00 -5.10 6.72
N ASN A 245 -27.29 -4.66 7.94
CA ASN A 245 -26.39 -3.78 8.70
C ASN A 245 -25.35 -4.59 9.50
N GLN A 246 -24.45 -3.90 10.18
CA GLN A 246 -23.39 -4.52 11.01
C GLN A 246 -23.91 -5.32 12.22
N ARG A 247 -25.20 -5.18 12.57
CA ARG A 247 -25.87 -6.00 13.60
C ARG A 247 -26.50 -7.25 13.03
N GLY A 248 -26.44 -7.45 11.71
CA GLY A 248 -27.07 -8.57 11.01
C GLY A 248 -28.57 -8.39 10.77
N GLU A 249 -29.09 -7.19 11.03
CA GLU A 249 -30.48 -6.86 10.76
C GLU A 249 -30.69 -6.63 9.27
N GLU A 250 -31.70 -7.22 8.69
CA GLU A 250 -32.08 -7.04 7.30
C GLU A 250 -32.65 -5.61 7.12
N VAL A 251 -31.89 -4.76 6.41
CA VAL A 251 -32.31 -3.39 6.10
C VAL A 251 -33.08 -3.39 4.79
N ILE A 252 -32.64 -4.20 3.84
CA ILE A 252 -33.26 -4.33 2.52
C ILE A 252 -33.46 -5.81 2.23
N ALA A 253 -34.70 -6.24 2.13
CA ALA A 253 -35.05 -7.64 1.84
C ALA A 253 -34.49 -8.08 0.48
N PRO A 254 -34.04 -9.34 0.36
CA PRO A 254 -33.54 -9.88 -0.92
C PRO A 254 -34.62 -9.82 -2.01
N LYS A 255 -34.43 -8.95 -3.00
CA LYS A 255 -35.39 -8.79 -4.14
C LYS A 255 -34.66 -8.43 -5.46
N TYR A 256 -33.40 -7.97 -5.41
CA TYR A 256 -32.68 -7.52 -6.58
C TYR A 256 -31.95 -8.66 -7.28
N ASP A 257 -31.79 -8.55 -8.59
CA ASP A 257 -31.06 -9.53 -9.42
C ASP A 257 -29.54 -9.42 -9.22
N GLU A 258 -29.07 -8.18 -9.19
CA GLU A 258 -27.67 -7.81 -8.95
C GLU A 258 -27.59 -6.55 -8.08
N ILE A 259 -26.46 -6.38 -7.41
CA ILE A 259 -26.19 -5.20 -6.57
C ILE A 259 -24.75 -4.71 -6.76
N LYS A 260 -24.51 -3.47 -6.39
CA LYS A 260 -23.16 -2.90 -6.19
C LYS A 260 -22.98 -2.47 -4.74
N GLU A 261 -21.75 -2.39 -4.28
CA GLU A 261 -21.44 -1.91 -2.93
C GLU A 261 -21.92 -0.48 -2.72
N PHE A 262 -22.31 -0.17 -1.49
CA PHE A 262 -22.65 1.20 -1.11
C PHE A 262 -21.42 2.11 -1.22
N SER A 263 -21.64 3.30 -1.73
CA SER A 263 -20.69 4.39 -1.74
C SER A 263 -21.43 5.71 -1.62
N GLU A 264 -21.05 6.54 -0.67
CA GLU A 264 -21.68 7.83 -0.41
C GLU A 264 -23.21 7.73 -0.17
N ASN A 265 -23.62 6.71 0.57
CA ASN A 265 -25.02 6.40 0.88
C ASN A 265 -25.89 6.12 -0.37
N ARG A 266 -25.29 5.53 -1.41
CA ARG A 266 -25.98 5.07 -2.63
C ARG A 266 -25.43 3.72 -3.04
N ALA A 267 -26.31 2.82 -3.47
CA ALA A 267 -25.94 1.54 -4.08
C ALA A 267 -26.68 1.33 -5.39
N GLY A 268 -25.95 0.88 -6.42
CA GLY A 268 -26.59 0.41 -7.65
C GLY A 268 -27.33 -0.89 -7.39
N VAL A 269 -28.56 -0.99 -7.87
CA VAL A 269 -29.39 -2.21 -7.79
C VAL A 269 -30.00 -2.51 -9.15
N LYS A 270 -30.03 -3.79 -9.52
CA LYS A 270 -30.62 -4.25 -10.78
C LYS A 270 -31.94 -4.94 -10.51
N LEU A 271 -32.96 -4.53 -11.19
CA LEU A 271 -34.29 -5.14 -11.11
C LEU A 271 -34.85 -5.28 -12.53
N GLU A 272 -35.32 -6.48 -12.86
CA GLU A 272 -35.93 -6.78 -14.16
C GLU A 272 -35.06 -6.42 -15.39
N GLY A 273 -33.73 -6.42 -15.22
CA GLY A 273 -32.76 -6.17 -16.29
C GLY A 273 -32.13 -4.80 -16.26
N ASP A 274 -32.74 -3.81 -15.59
CA ASP A 274 -32.26 -2.43 -15.55
C ASP A 274 -31.64 -2.06 -14.20
N TRP A 275 -30.67 -1.16 -14.22
CA TRP A 275 -30.04 -0.61 -13.04
C TRP A 275 -30.66 0.71 -12.60
N GLY A 276 -30.85 0.85 -11.31
CA GLY A 276 -31.17 2.09 -10.61
C GLY A 276 -30.33 2.26 -9.36
N TYR A 277 -30.73 3.16 -8.46
CA TYR A 277 -30.05 3.37 -7.20
C TYR A 277 -31.01 3.46 -6.04
N ILE A 278 -30.56 2.90 -4.90
CA ILE A 278 -31.23 3.01 -3.61
C ILE A 278 -30.33 3.79 -2.64
N ASP A 279 -30.94 4.31 -1.58
CA ASP A 279 -30.22 4.84 -0.42
C ASP A 279 -30.03 3.78 0.68
N GLY A 280 -29.34 4.17 1.77
CA GLY A 280 -29.05 3.27 2.90
C GLY A 280 -30.28 2.83 3.70
N SER A 281 -31.45 3.42 3.48
CA SER A 281 -32.72 2.95 4.03
C SER A 281 -33.44 1.94 3.13
N GLY A 282 -32.95 1.76 1.89
CA GLY A 282 -33.56 0.95 0.86
C GLY A 282 -34.64 1.67 0.04
N GLU A 283 -34.71 3.02 0.20
CA GLU A 283 -35.59 3.84 -0.64
C GLU A 283 -34.98 3.92 -2.04
N GLU A 284 -35.79 3.70 -3.06
CA GLU A 284 -35.44 3.85 -4.46
C GLU A 284 -35.33 5.33 -4.80
N VAL A 285 -34.11 5.83 -4.91
CA VAL A 285 -33.85 7.25 -5.20
C VAL A 285 -33.70 7.54 -6.69
N ILE A 286 -33.34 6.51 -7.46
CA ILE A 286 -33.28 6.56 -8.91
C ILE A 286 -33.85 5.23 -9.42
N SER A 287 -35.02 5.28 -10.08
CA SER A 287 -35.65 4.09 -10.59
C SER A 287 -34.81 3.35 -11.62
N PRO A 288 -34.89 2.01 -11.69
CA PRO A 288 -34.21 1.21 -12.68
C PRO A 288 -34.54 1.66 -14.11
N GLN A 289 -33.53 2.07 -14.87
CA GLN A 289 -33.68 2.60 -16.22
C GLN A 289 -32.38 2.62 -17.02
N TYR A 290 -31.27 2.17 -16.43
CA TYR A 290 -29.95 2.19 -17.06
C TYR A 290 -29.48 0.78 -17.38
N ASP A 291 -28.76 0.62 -18.50
CA ASP A 291 -28.13 -0.65 -18.87
C ASP A 291 -27.00 -1.01 -17.89
N GLU A 292 -26.24 0.00 -17.44
CA GLU A 292 -25.14 -0.13 -16.50
C GLU A 292 -25.00 1.13 -15.64
N VAL A 293 -24.47 0.96 -14.41
CA VAL A 293 -24.21 2.06 -13.48
C VAL A 293 -22.86 1.91 -12.80
N GLY A 294 -22.20 3.03 -12.46
CA GLY A 294 -21.00 3.09 -11.62
C GLY A 294 -21.31 3.30 -10.14
N LYS A 295 -20.29 3.26 -9.29
CA LYS A 295 -20.42 3.74 -7.90
C LYS A 295 -20.41 5.26 -7.84
N PHE A 296 -21.02 5.86 -6.84
CA PHE A 296 -20.90 7.29 -6.57
C PHE A 296 -19.49 7.62 -6.04
N ASP A 297 -18.91 8.68 -6.59
CA ASP A 297 -17.67 9.27 -6.12
C ASP A 297 -17.77 10.80 -6.19
N LYS A 298 -17.57 11.47 -5.04
CA LYS A 298 -17.73 12.92 -4.89
C LYS A 298 -19.03 13.45 -5.47
N GLY A 299 -20.12 12.70 -5.26
CA GLY A 299 -21.48 13.07 -5.64
C GLY A 299 -21.86 12.80 -7.09
N LEU A 300 -21.03 12.10 -7.88
CA LEU A 300 -21.34 11.72 -9.27
C LEU A 300 -21.20 10.20 -9.47
N ALA A 301 -22.04 9.67 -10.35
CA ALA A 301 -21.92 8.30 -10.85
C ALA A 301 -22.00 8.28 -12.38
N SER A 302 -21.31 7.33 -13.00
CA SER A 302 -21.48 7.05 -14.42
C SER A 302 -22.69 6.16 -14.64
N VAL A 303 -23.45 6.41 -15.71
CA VAL A 303 -24.59 5.61 -16.13
C VAL A 303 -24.54 5.37 -17.62
N SER A 304 -25.07 4.25 -18.11
CA SER A 304 -25.15 3.99 -19.54
C SER A 304 -26.59 3.72 -20.00
N ILE A 305 -26.88 4.17 -21.23
CA ILE A 305 -28.10 3.87 -21.98
C ILE A 305 -27.70 3.55 -23.40
N ASN A 306 -28.13 2.42 -23.94
CA ASN A 306 -27.83 1.94 -25.28
C ASN A 306 -26.32 1.92 -25.58
N GLY A 307 -25.51 1.49 -24.57
CA GLY A 307 -24.06 1.40 -24.63
C GLY A 307 -23.31 2.74 -24.66
N ARG A 308 -24.01 3.86 -24.42
CA ARG A 308 -23.40 5.19 -24.30
C ARG A 308 -23.41 5.64 -22.84
N TRP A 309 -22.32 6.24 -22.40
CA TRP A 309 -22.12 6.66 -21.02
C TRP A 309 -22.32 8.16 -20.82
N GLY A 310 -22.80 8.52 -19.65
CA GLY A 310 -22.94 9.87 -19.12
C GLY A 310 -22.75 9.93 -17.61
N LEU A 311 -22.93 11.08 -17.02
CA LEU A 311 -22.80 11.31 -15.57
C LEU A 311 -24.14 11.79 -15.00
N ILE A 312 -24.45 11.31 -13.78
CA ILE A 312 -25.58 11.80 -12.97
C ILE A 312 -25.09 12.22 -11.58
N ASP A 313 -25.82 13.10 -10.92
CA ASP A 313 -25.68 13.38 -9.50
C ASP A 313 -26.53 12.42 -8.63
N LYS A 314 -26.44 12.58 -7.30
CA LYS A 314 -27.15 11.75 -6.32
C LYS A 314 -28.69 11.81 -6.40
N ASN A 315 -29.25 12.79 -7.11
CA ASN A 315 -30.69 12.94 -7.35
C ASN A 315 -31.10 12.37 -8.72
N GLY A 316 -30.15 11.84 -9.50
CA GLY A 316 -30.37 11.34 -10.86
C GLY A 316 -30.37 12.44 -11.91
N GLU A 317 -29.99 13.69 -11.55
CA GLU A 317 -29.88 14.76 -12.55
C GLU A 317 -28.68 14.55 -13.45
N LEU A 318 -28.89 14.58 -14.75
CA LEU A 318 -27.86 14.40 -15.76
C LEU A 318 -26.86 15.57 -15.75
N LYS A 319 -25.58 15.25 -15.63
CA LYS A 319 -24.47 16.20 -15.77
C LYS A 319 -23.85 16.05 -17.17
N GLY A 320 -24.29 16.88 -18.09
CA GLY A 320 -23.87 16.84 -19.48
C GLY A 320 -24.76 15.94 -20.36
N LYS A 321 -24.16 15.07 -21.18
CA LYS A 321 -24.86 14.20 -22.14
C LYS A 321 -24.45 12.75 -21.97
N ILE A 322 -25.35 11.84 -22.31
CA ILE A 322 -25.06 10.38 -22.42
C ILE A 322 -24.69 10.11 -23.88
N ILE A 323 -23.41 10.25 -24.22
CA ILE A 323 -22.92 10.13 -25.58
C ILE A 323 -21.56 9.40 -25.71
N TYR A 324 -20.86 9.22 -24.61
CA TYR A 324 -19.47 8.71 -24.61
C TYR A 324 -19.43 7.18 -24.73
N ASP A 325 -18.39 6.67 -25.39
CA ASP A 325 -18.13 5.21 -25.45
C ASP A 325 -17.69 4.71 -24.08
N SER A 326 -16.94 5.54 -23.34
CA SER A 326 -16.52 5.24 -21.97
C SER A 326 -16.28 6.51 -21.15
N ILE A 327 -16.46 6.39 -19.83
CA ILE A 327 -16.15 7.43 -18.85
C ILE A 327 -15.26 6.80 -17.77
N PHE A 328 -14.10 7.38 -17.53
CA PHE A 328 -13.19 6.97 -16.47
C PHE A 328 -13.24 8.00 -15.34
N ASN A 329 -14.02 7.68 -14.32
CA ASN A 329 -14.04 8.46 -13.09
C ASN A 329 -12.81 8.08 -12.27
N THR A 330 -11.74 8.86 -12.37
CA THR A 330 -10.53 8.67 -11.56
C THR A 330 -10.76 9.28 -10.19
N GLU A 331 -10.70 8.45 -9.15
CA GLU A 331 -10.90 8.88 -7.76
C GLU A 331 -10.05 10.11 -7.44
N GLY A 332 -10.71 11.16 -6.99
CA GLY A 332 -10.02 12.37 -6.54
C GLY A 332 -9.81 13.47 -7.58
N MET A 333 -9.91 13.21 -8.88
CA MET A 333 -9.57 14.17 -9.92
C MET A 333 -10.71 15.16 -10.24
N SER A 334 -10.35 16.37 -10.59
CA SER A 334 -11.30 17.41 -11.04
C SER A 334 -11.72 17.24 -12.50
N LEU A 335 -10.90 16.59 -13.31
CA LEU A 335 -11.14 16.29 -14.72
C LEU A 335 -11.46 14.79 -14.89
N ILE A 336 -12.53 14.51 -15.62
CA ILE A 336 -13.03 13.17 -15.89
C ILE A 336 -12.72 12.83 -17.35
N ARG A 337 -11.94 11.77 -17.56
CA ARG A 337 -11.60 11.29 -18.91
C ARG A 337 -12.84 10.70 -19.57
N VAL A 338 -13.04 11.07 -20.84
CA VAL A 338 -14.09 10.51 -21.69
C VAL A 338 -13.50 10.09 -23.05
N ASP A 339 -14.00 8.98 -23.57
CA ASP A 339 -13.67 8.53 -24.93
C ASP A 339 -14.93 8.56 -25.78
N LEU A 340 -14.80 8.97 -27.04
CA LEU A 340 -15.85 9.03 -28.02
C LEU A 340 -15.28 8.77 -29.41
N ASP A 341 -15.79 7.75 -30.13
CA ASP A 341 -15.39 7.37 -31.47
C ASP A 341 -13.86 7.21 -31.63
N GLY A 342 -13.24 6.57 -30.61
CA GLY A 342 -11.80 6.30 -30.56
C GLY A 342 -10.93 7.48 -30.21
N MET A 343 -11.52 8.62 -29.88
CA MET A 343 -10.82 9.83 -29.45
C MET A 343 -11.07 10.11 -27.98
N THR A 344 -10.08 10.67 -27.31
CA THR A 344 -10.10 10.98 -25.89
C THR A 344 -10.14 12.48 -25.62
N GLY A 345 -10.82 12.87 -24.57
CA GLY A 345 -10.84 14.23 -24.01
C GLY A 345 -11.21 14.21 -22.53
N TYR A 346 -11.49 15.37 -21.98
CA TYR A 346 -11.89 15.52 -20.58
C TYR A 346 -13.09 16.44 -20.42
N ILE A 347 -13.96 16.05 -19.49
CA ILE A 347 -15.06 16.87 -19.00
C ILE A 347 -14.83 17.24 -17.54
N ASN A 348 -15.47 18.29 -17.07
CA ASN A 348 -15.53 18.61 -15.65
C ASN A 348 -16.72 17.88 -14.98
N ARG A 349 -16.90 18.11 -13.70
CA ARG A 349 -17.96 17.48 -12.90
C ARG A 349 -19.39 17.95 -13.26
N GLU A 350 -19.53 19.06 -13.97
CA GLU A 350 -20.78 19.55 -14.55
C GLU A 350 -21.04 18.96 -15.96
N GLY A 351 -20.19 18.04 -16.43
CA GLY A 351 -20.30 17.43 -17.75
C GLY A 351 -19.88 18.33 -18.91
N LYS A 352 -19.26 19.49 -18.61
CA LYS A 352 -18.77 20.41 -19.62
C LYS A 352 -17.41 19.93 -20.15
N VAL A 353 -17.26 19.90 -21.48
CA VAL A 353 -15.99 19.58 -22.12
C VAL A 353 -14.94 20.64 -21.79
N ILE A 354 -13.87 20.22 -21.16
CA ILE A 354 -12.73 21.05 -20.76
C ILE A 354 -11.55 20.87 -21.71
N ILE A 355 -11.24 19.61 -22.04
CA ILE A 355 -10.27 19.26 -23.07
C ILE A 355 -11.04 18.57 -24.21
N PRO A 356 -10.99 19.11 -25.45
CA PRO A 356 -11.77 18.57 -26.56
C PRO A 356 -11.53 17.08 -26.78
N VAL A 357 -12.61 16.33 -27.07
CA VAL A 357 -12.56 14.89 -27.36
C VAL A 357 -12.13 14.69 -28.83
N LYS A 358 -10.82 14.77 -29.08
CA LYS A 358 -10.23 14.70 -30.43
C LYS A 358 -8.79 14.19 -30.44
N TYR A 359 -8.29 13.74 -29.32
CA TYR A 359 -6.91 13.29 -29.18
C TYR A 359 -6.83 11.77 -29.23
N GLU A 360 -5.87 11.25 -29.98
CA GLU A 360 -5.64 9.79 -30.12
C GLU A 360 -5.00 9.21 -28.86
N GLU A 361 -4.27 10.03 -28.11
CA GLU A 361 -3.59 9.63 -26.90
C GLU A 361 -3.60 10.77 -25.89
N VAL A 362 -3.86 10.39 -24.64
CA VAL A 362 -3.89 11.32 -23.52
C VAL A 362 -3.21 10.66 -22.33
N ILE A 363 -2.24 11.34 -21.76
CA ILE A 363 -1.51 10.89 -20.57
C ILE A 363 -1.82 11.89 -19.46
N ASN A 364 -2.52 11.43 -18.42
CA ASN A 364 -2.73 12.22 -17.22
C ASN A 364 -1.46 12.21 -16.38
N TYR A 365 -0.89 13.37 -16.11
CA TYR A 365 0.35 13.50 -15.33
C TYR A 365 0.07 13.90 -13.88
N ASN A 366 -0.99 13.84 -13.33
CA ASN A 366 -1.50 14.28 -12.03
C ASN A 366 -2.68 15.25 -12.22
N ASP A 367 -3.15 15.83 -11.12
CA ASP A 367 -4.24 16.82 -11.17
C ASP A 367 -3.87 18.17 -11.81
N GLU A 368 -2.63 18.36 -12.27
CA GLU A 368 -2.12 19.68 -12.69
C GLU A 368 -1.89 19.77 -14.20
N ALA A 369 -1.65 18.66 -14.91
CA ALA A 369 -1.38 18.67 -16.35
C ALA A 369 -1.85 17.42 -17.08
N VAL A 370 -2.27 17.62 -18.31
CA VAL A 370 -2.69 16.56 -19.25
C VAL A 370 -1.89 16.68 -20.54
N VAL A 371 -1.11 15.67 -20.87
CA VAL A 371 -0.39 15.55 -22.13
C VAL A 371 -1.33 14.96 -23.18
N VAL A 372 -1.38 15.57 -24.35
CA VAL A 372 -2.25 15.12 -25.45
C VAL A 372 -1.48 14.94 -26.73
N ARG A 373 -1.93 13.99 -27.57
CA ARG A 373 -1.38 13.73 -28.90
C ARG A 373 -2.46 13.78 -29.98
N ALA A 374 -2.16 14.49 -31.07
CA ALA A 374 -2.94 14.46 -32.29
C ALA A 374 -2.01 14.14 -33.47
N GLY A 375 -2.20 13.02 -34.11
CA GLY A 375 -1.27 12.48 -35.11
C GLY A 375 0.13 12.26 -34.51
N LYS A 376 1.14 12.91 -35.09
CA LYS A 376 2.52 12.85 -34.62
C LYS A 376 2.90 14.05 -33.72
N LYS A 377 1.91 14.81 -33.23
CA LYS A 377 2.16 16.05 -32.50
C LYS A 377 1.62 16.00 -31.09
N TRP A 378 2.43 16.49 -30.16
CA TRP A 378 2.16 16.52 -28.74
C TRP A 378 1.96 17.94 -28.21
N GLY A 379 1.17 18.07 -27.20
CA GLY A 379 0.92 19.31 -26.44
C GLY A 379 0.53 19.04 -25.00
N VAL A 380 0.31 20.09 -24.21
CA VAL A 380 -0.06 19.98 -22.80
C VAL A 380 -1.16 20.97 -22.47
N TYR A 381 -2.17 20.49 -21.78
CA TYR A 381 -3.18 21.29 -21.09
C TYR A 381 -2.86 21.39 -19.61
N ASP A 382 -3.20 22.50 -18.98
CA ASP A 382 -3.26 22.60 -17.52
C ASP A 382 -4.59 22.03 -16.98
N SER A 383 -4.69 21.89 -15.67
CA SER A 383 -5.89 21.36 -14.99
C SER A 383 -7.15 22.22 -15.19
N THR A 384 -7.03 23.46 -15.67
CA THR A 384 -8.17 24.34 -15.99
C THR A 384 -8.70 24.11 -17.39
N GLY A 385 -8.03 23.27 -18.21
CA GLY A 385 -8.34 23.02 -19.61
C GLY A 385 -7.79 24.09 -20.56
N LYS A 386 -6.87 24.94 -20.09
CA LYS A 386 -6.16 25.88 -20.95
C LYS A 386 -4.97 25.16 -21.58
N MET A 387 -4.81 25.30 -22.89
CA MET A 387 -3.67 24.80 -23.61
C MET A 387 -2.40 25.55 -23.19
N ALA A 388 -1.58 24.90 -22.38
CA ALA A 388 -0.32 25.43 -21.86
C ALA A 388 0.81 25.28 -22.87
N VAL A 389 0.88 24.15 -23.55
CA VAL A 389 1.85 23.86 -24.62
C VAL A 389 1.07 23.48 -25.87
N PRO A 390 1.20 24.25 -26.98
CA PRO A 390 0.48 23.95 -28.23
C PRO A 390 0.79 22.55 -28.77
N VAL A 391 -0.21 21.90 -29.42
CA VAL A 391 -0.07 20.57 -30.03
C VAL A 391 0.71 20.66 -31.35
N ASN A 392 2.00 20.93 -31.27
CA ASN A 392 2.87 21.08 -32.44
C ASN A 392 4.30 20.51 -32.22
N TYR A 393 4.56 19.91 -31.09
CA TYR A 393 5.85 19.34 -30.71
C TYR A 393 5.95 17.87 -31.14
N GLU A 394 7.18 17.39 -31.41
CA GLU A 394 7.46 16.03 -31.88
C GLU A 394 7.43 15.02 -30.73
N GLY A 395 7.65 15.49 -29.50
CA GLY A 395 7.58 14.72 -28.26
C GLY A 395 7.43 15.59 -27.04
N ILE A 396 6.95 15.00 -25.97
CA ILE A 396 7.06 15.51 -24.60
C ILE A 396 7.94 14.50 -23.87
N ASP A 397 9.20 14.88 -23.62
CA ASP A 397 10.22 13.95 -23.16
C ASP A 397 10.21 13.77 -21.64
N ASN A 398 9.85 14.83 -20.90
CA ASN A 398 9.81 14.79 -19.45
C ASN A 398 8.89 15.87 -18.88
N LEU A 399 8.24 15.55 -17.75
CA LEU A 399 7.55 16.48 -16.90
C LEU A 399 8.10 16.35 -15.49
N ASN A 400 8.44 17.49 -14.87
CA ASN A 400 8.89 17.55 -13.49
C ASN A 400 8.02 18.52 -12.72
N GLU A 401 7.61 18.13 -11.53
CA GLU A 401 6.80 18.95 -10.64
C GLU A 401 7.67 19.60 -9.58
N TYR A 402 7.38 20.87 -9.29
CA TYR A 402 7.94 21.60 -8.16
C TYR A 402 6.82 22.31 -7.41
N HIS A 403 6.68 21.98 -6.13
CA HIS A 403 5.74 22.65 -5.25
C HIS A 403 6.45 23.72 -4.41
N ASP A 404 5.96 24.95 -4.44
CA ASP A 404 6.42 26.05 -3.58
C ASP A 404 5.46 26.17 -2.41
N ASP A 405 5.81 25.54 -1.28
CA ASP A 405 4.98 25.52 -0.06
C ASP A 405 4.64 26.91 0.47
N LYS A 406 5.55 27.89 0.29
CA LYS A 406 5.35 29.28 0.77
C LYS A 406 4.30 30.03 -0.06
N LYS A 407 4.17 29.68 -1.33
CA LYS A 407 3.21 30.32 -2.25
C LYS A 407 2.00 29.44 -2.53
N GLY A 408 2.01 28.16 -2.11
CA GLY A 408 0.97 27.20 -2.43
C GLY A 408 0.78 27.01 -3.94
N VAL A 409 1.85 27.07 -4.72
CA VAL A 409 1.82 27.00 -6.18
C VAL A 409 2.61 25.81 -6.66
N THR A 410 1.99 24.96 -7.45
CA THR A 410 2.65 23.88 -8.17
C THR A 410 3.09 24.39 -9.56
N THR A 411 4.33 24.17 -9.91
CA THR A 411 4.90 24.49 -11.23
C THR A 411 5.34 23.20 -11.90
N ILE A 412 4.81 22.95 -13.10
CA ILE A 412 5.20 21.83 -13.93
C ILE A 412 6.20 22.31 -14.98
N TYR A 413 7.37 21.71 -14.98
CA TYR A 413 8.40 21.93 -15.99
C TYR A 413 8.23 20.88 -17.09
N VAL A 414 7.96 21.35 -18.30
CA VAL A 414 7.75 20.50 -19.48
C VAL A 414 8.94 20.59 -20.39
N ASN A 415 9.54 19.44 -20.69
CA ASN A 415 10.56 19.31 -21.74
C ASN A 415 9.92 18.74 -23.00
N ALA A 416 9.87 19.53 -24.06
CA ALA A 416 9.29 19.16 -25.33
C ALA A 416 10.34 19.23 -26.45
N THR A 417 10.19 18.40 -27.49
CA THR A 417 11.07 18.39 -28.64
C THR A 417 10.43 19.04 -29.86
N LEU A 418 11.11 20.02 -30.45
CA LEU A 418 10.74 20.66 -31.72
C LEU A 418 11.92 20.73 -32.68
N LYS A 419 11.77 20.16 -33.89
CA LYS A 419 12.85 20.07 -34.91
C LYS A 419 14.12 19.44 -34.33
N LYS A 420 13.96 18.33 -33.56
CA LYS A 420 15.02 17.63 -32.87
C LYS A 420 15.80 18.48 -31.85
N LYS A 421 15.23 19.57 -31.36
CA LYS A 421 15.80 20.44 -30.33
C LYS A 421 14.90 20.49 -29.12
N PRO A 422 15.43 20.45 -27.88
CA PRO A 422 14.64 20.57 -26.66
C PRO A 422 14.07 22.01 -26.53
N VAL A 423 12.85 22.08 -26.04
CA VAL A 423 12.15 23.33 -25.72
C VAL A 423 11.51 23.16 -24.35
N PHE A 424 11.73 24.12 -23.47
CA PHE A 424 11.31 24.03 -22.08
C PHE A 424 10.16 25.03 -21.80
N PHE A 425 9.23 24.58 -20.98
CA PHE A 425 8.12 25.38 -20.49
C PHE A 425 8.01 25.25 -18.97
N SER A 426 7.53 26.29 -18.31
CA SER A 426 7.01 26.21 -16.96
C SER A 426 5.51 26.53 -16.98
N VAL A 427 4.71 25.64 -16.42
CA VAL A 427 3.25 25.73 -16.39
C VAL A 427 2.82 25.88 -14.94
N GLN A 428 2.04 26.90 -14.63
CA GLN A 428 1.48 27.13 -13.30
C GLN A 428 -0.04 27.11 -13.42
N ALA A 429 -0.66 26.00 -13.04
CA ALA A 429 -2.10 25.77 -13.23
C ALA A 429 -2.96 26.80 -12.49
N LYS A 430 -2.68 27.07 -11.22
CA LYS A 430 -3.45 28.03 -10.41
C LYS A 430 -3.34 29.47 -10.89
N SER A 431 -2.22 29.87 -11.46
CA SER A 431 -2.00 31.23 -11.99
C SER A 431 -2.33 31.35 -13.47
N GLN A 432 -2.66 30.24 -14.15
CA GLN A 432 -2.87 30.15 -15.61
C GLN A 432 -1.71 30.74 -16.42
N LYS A 433 -0.50 30.70 -15.86
CA LYS A 433 0.69 31.32 -16.44
C LYS A 433 1.59 30.28 -17.05
N THR A 434 1.76 30.36 -18.36
CA THR A 434 2.73 29.53 -19.09
C THR A 434 3.86 30.40 -19.60
N VAL A 435 5.09 30.01 -19.39
CA VAL A 435 6.26 30.74 -19.86
C VAL A 435 7.18 29.77 -20.59
N LYS A 436 7.52 30.09 -21.85
CA LYS A 436 8.56 29.42 -22.60
C LYS A 436 9.92 29.92 -22.11
N GLY A 437 10.87 29.04 -21.86
CA GLY A 437 12.19 29.39 -21.34
C GLY A 437 13.30 28.46 -21.83
N GLU A 438 14.51 28.72 -21.36
CA GLU A 438 15.69 27.91 -21.59
C GLU A 438 16.16 27.30 -20.26
N TYR A 439 16.50 26.02 -20.26
CA TYR A 439 17.02 25.33 -19.08
C TYR A 439 18.49 24.98 -19.29
N THR A 440 19.35 25.52 -18.44
CA THR A 440 20.79 25.26 -18.49
C THR A 440 21.31 24.95 -17.08
N TYR A 441 21.93 23.80 -16.91
CA TYR A 441 22.57 23.35 -15.67
C TYR A 441 21.75 23.54 -14.38
N GLY A 442 20.52 23.03 -14.35
CA GLY A 442 19.68 23.09 -13.15
C GLY A 442 19.05 24.47 -12.84
N LYS A 443 19.19 25.44 -13.74
CA LYS A 443 18.56 26.76 -13.63
C LYS A 443 17.68 27.07 -14.83
N TRP A 444 16.44 27.46 -14.55
CA TRP A 444 15.51 27.90 -15.56
C TRP A 444 15.66 29.42 -15.77
N SER A 445 15.68 29.88 -17.03
CA SER A 445 15.74 31.31 -17.37
C SER A 445 14.71 31.66 -18.47
N LYS A 446 14.09 32.84 -18.36
CA LYS A 446 13.29 33.35 -19.44
C LYS A 446 14.17 33.67 -20.64
N PRO A 447 13.68 33.51 -21.90
CA PRO A 447 14.41 33.93 -23.07
C PRO A 447 14.76 35.41 -22.95
N LYS A 448 16.01 35.76 -23.21
CA LYS A 448 16.39 37.18 -23.35
C LYS A 448 15.56 37.77 -24.49
N THR A 449 14.67 38.70 -24.19
CA THR A 449 13.94 39.48 -25.21
C THR A 449 14.96 40.11 -26.14
N LYS A 450 14.95 39.74 -27.43
CA LYS A 450 15.77 40.43 -28.44
C LYS A 450 15.39 41.89 -28.39
N ALA A 451 16.38 42.74 -28.17
CA ALA A 451 16.21 44.20 -28.23
C ALA A 451 15.49 44.58 -29.53
N LYS A 452 14.44 45.42 -29.42
CA LYS A 452 13.78 45.99 -30.57
C LYS A 452 14.83 46.61 -31.49
N VAL A 453 15.00 46.02 -32.67
CA VAL A 453 15.74 46.69 -33.75
C VAL A 453 14.92 47.94 -34.11
N LYS A 454 15.41 49.10 -33.77
CA LYS A 454 14.85 50.37 -34.27
C LYS A 454 14.98 50.36 -35.80
N SER A 455 13.86 50.26 -36.49
CA SER A 455 13.83 50.53 -37.92
C SER A 455 14.05 52.02 -38.12
N ASN A 456 15.25 52.41 -38.49
CA ASN A 456 15.48 53.74 -39.11
C ASN A 456 14.87 53.69 -40.52
N ARG A 457 13.70 54.29 -40.68
CA ARG A 457 13.24 54.74 -42.00
C ARG A 457 13.89 56.08 -42.28
N LYS A 458 14.70 56.15 -43.33
CA LYS A 458 14.87 57.31 -44.16
C LYS A 458 13.91 57.21 -45.35
#